data_b59d972815462f605fd4d8affd07c58f
#
_entry.id   b59d972815462f605fd4d8affd07c58f
#
_cell.length_a   1.000
_cell.length_b   1.000
_cell.length_c   1.000
_cell.angle_alpha   90.00
_cell.angle_beta   90.00
_cell.angle_gamma   90.00
#
_symmetry.space_group_name_H-M   'P 1'
#
loop_
_entity.id
_entity.type
_entity.pdbx_description
1 polymer ?
#
loop_
_entity_poly.entity_id
_entity_poly.type
_entity_poly.pdbx_seq_one_letter_code
_entity_poly.pdbx_strand_id
1 'polypeptide(L)'
;MKKTILSIILAVVATVTATAQIKVEVSETVELMSILARTAGYQEYSMDLAGQYTKDTEAWFAPYKEHVAVVLAQDIRAKYGIGHERVMNMAIHLGIDNGKIVLIGDRAELNNGWQNVDLDDFVKRLNKFYKDTRFHEFFEQHRQFYDDYTKMYEANVMPTFHPEWYSQFHYGTAPTDRFHVIINFTCGGNSYGLCSQLSGQPRDLFAIIGYWIDPALGRPRYDASVLFHEANHPFVNPLLDDDKNIKLMEKVGPKLLSLHQSSVEKTNYPDWRIVINESLVRAAVVLYMQDAGYKMEQCLNVLGLEMVQKGFPWMFDLVGTLRYYTAHRDQYKTLNDFYPDIARCLEQYVNDLERKTGKTIN
;
A
#
# COMPACT_ATOMS: atom_id res chain seq x y z
N MET A 1 72.86 -13.08 -10.53
CA MET A 1 71.56 -12.72 -11.13
C MET A 1 70.48 -13.29 -10.23
N LYS A 2 69.90 -12.46 -9.36
CA LYS A 2 68.76 -12.85 -8.50
C LYS A 2 67.45 -12.38 -9.16
N LYS A 3 66.60 -13.34 -9.54
CA LYS A 3 65.26 -13.04 -10.04
C LYS A 3 64.33 -12.84 -8.86
N THR A 4 63.84 -11.63 -8.68
CA THR A 4 62.80 -11.28 -7.70
C THR A 4 61.45 -11.54 -8.36
N ILE A 5 60.69 -12.50 -7.84
CA ILE A 5 59.32 -12.79 -8.26
C ILE A 5 58.41 -11.85 -7.42
N LEU A 6 57.76 -10.92 -8.12
CA LEU A 6 56.80 -10.00 -7.54
C LEU A 6 55.41 -10.71 -7.56
N SER A 7 54.95 -11.20 -6.41
CA SER A 7 53.61 -11.76 -6.26
C SER A 7 52.64 -10.61 -6.09
N ILE A 8 51.78 -10.36 -7.09
CA ILE A 8 50.65 -9.44 -7.01
C ILE A 8 49.51 -10.20 -6.32
N ILE A 9 49.22 -9.87 -5.07
CA ILE A 9 48.03 -10.32 -4.36
C ILE A 9 46.90 -9.42 -4.82
N LEU A 10 46.00 -9.97 -5.64
CA LEU A 10 44.77 -9.31 -6.03
C LEU A 10 43.76 -9.45 -4.86
N ALA A 11 43.63 -8.42 -4.03
CA ALA A 11 42.62 -8.35 -3.00
C ALA A 11 41.26 -8.09 -3.67
N VAL A 12 40.45 -9.11 -3.83
CA VAL A 12 39.04 -8.97 -4.19
C VAL A 12 38.33 -8.38 -2.95
N VAL A 13 38.14 -7.08 -2.96
CA VAL A 13 37.24 -6.42 -2.00
C VAL A 13 35.82 -6.77 -2.42
N ALA A 14 35.25 -7.79 -1.83
CA ALA A 14 33.83 -8.03 -1.88
C ALA A 14 33.16 -6.91 -1.08
N THR A 15 32.65 -5.88 -1.75
CA THR A 15 31.72 -4.93 -1.17
C THR A 15 30.42 -5.67 -0.92
N VAL A 16 30.29 -6.26 0.27
CA VAL A 16 29.00 -6.66 0.79
C VAL A 16 28.26 -5.36 1.11
N THR A 17 27.45 -4.91 0.17
CA THR A 17 26.42 -3.92 0.48
C THR A 17 25.47 -4.63 1.45
N ALA A 18 25.62 -4.38 2.74
CA ALA A 18 24.60 -4.74 3.70
C ALA A 18 23.33 -3.97 3.31
N THR A 19 22.41 -4.62 2.64
CA THR A 19 21.05 -4.11 2.50
C THR A 19 20.53 -3.98 3.93
N ALA A 20 20.28 -2.75 4.38
CA ALA A 20 19.69 -2.52 5.69
C ALA A 20 18.42 -3.39 5.78
N GLN A 21 18.36 -4.25 6.78
CA GLN A 21 17.20 -5.13 6.97
C GLN A 21 15.97 -4.24 7.15
N ILE A 22 14.96 -4.45 6.31
CA ILE A 22 13.70 -3.73 6.41
C ILE A 22 13.06 -4.11 7.74
N LYS A 23 12.85 -3.11 8.59
CA LYS A 23 12.24 -3.29 9.91
C LYS A 23 10.73 -3.28 9.79
N VAL A 24 10.09 -4.22 10.46
CA VAL A 24 8.64 -4.17 10.71
C VAL A 24 8.41 -3.44 12.03
N GLU A 25 7.58 -2.42 12.00
CA GLU A 25 7.33 -1.61 13.19
C GLU A 25 5.86 -1.20 13.33
N VAL A 26 5.50 -0.73 14.51
CA VAL A 26 4.25 0.00 14.77
C VAL A 26 4.62 1.47 14.95
N SER A 27 4.06 2.33 14.10
CA SER A 27 4.30 3.76 14.14
C SER A 27 3.28 4.46 15.04
N GLU A 28 3.77 5.23 16.00
CA GLU A 28 2.91 5.98 16.91
C GLU A 28 2.04 7.01 16.17
N THR A 29 2.55 7.64 15.10
CA THR A 29 1.79 8.59 14.28
C THR A 29 0.74 7.91 13.43
N VAL A 30 1.00 6.70 12.95
CA VAL A 30 0.04 5.89 12.19
C VAL A 30 -1.09 5.42 13.10
N GLU A 31 -0.78 4.90 14.31
CA GLU A 31 -1.81 4.56 15.31
C GLU A 31 -2.59 5.80 15.77
N LEU A 32 -1.93 6.94 15.97
CA LEU A 32 -2.60 8.19 16.35
C LEU A 32 -3.65 8.62 15.32
N MET A 33 -3.29 8.59 14.05
CA MET A 33 -4.18 9.02 12.97
C MET A 33 -5.34 8.04 12.75
N SER A 34 -5.09 6.73 12.84
CA SER A 34 -6.15 5.72 12.71
C SER A 34 -7.10 5.75 13.91
N ILE A 35 -6.61 5.95 15.13
CA ILE A 35 -7.43 6.09 16.34
C ILE A 35 -8.24 7.41 16.31
N LEU A 36 -7.65 8.51 15.82
CA LEU A 36 -8.40 9.75 15.62
C LEU A 36 -9.56 9.54 14.63
N ALA A 37 -9.30 8.90 13.49
CA ALA A 37 -10.31 8.61 12.48
C ALA A 37 -11.41 7.67 13.03
N ARG A 38 -11.01 6.63 13.78
CA ARG A 38 -11.94 5.73 14.48
C ARG A 38 -12.80 6.48 15.47
N THR A 39 -12.21 7.32 16.31
CA THR A 39 -12.92 8.14 17.31
C THR A 39 -13.87 9.14 16.64
N ALA A 40 -13.53 9.64 15.46
CA ALA A 40 -14.37 10.50 14.64
C ALA A 40 -15.49 9.74 13.90
N GLY A 41 -15.56 8.41 14.01
CA GLY A 41 -16.61 7.58 13.43
C GLY A 41 -16.42 7.25 11.94
N TYR A 42 -15.18 7.25 11.45
CA TYR A 42 -14.89 6.80 10.08
C TYR A 42 -15.14 5.30 9.97
N GLN A 43 -16.08 4.89 9.12
CA GLN A 43 -16.51 3.48 9.05
C GLN A 43 -15.39 2.51 8.70
N GLU A 44 -14.52 2.89 7.77
CA GLU A 44 -13.37 2.09 7.34
C GLU A 44 -12.32 1.88 8.44
N TYR A 45 -12.35 2.69 9.49
CA TYR A 45 -11.50 2.57 10.69
C TYR A 45 -12.23 1.96 11.90
N SER A 46 -13.53 1.64 11.77
CA SER A 46 -14.38 1.26 12.91
C SER A 46 -14.59 -0.25 13.08
N MET A 47 -13.93 -1.09 12.25
CA MET A 47 -14.07 -2.54 12.37
C MET A 47 -13.37 -3.06 13.62
N ASP A 48 -13.97 -4.06 14.26
CA ASP A 48 -13.40 -4.73 15.44
C ASP A 48 -12.60 -5.97 15.00
N LEU A 49 -11.32 -5.79 14.68
CA LEU A 49 -10.47 -6.85 14.17
C LEU A 49 -9.25 -7.14 15.05
N ALA A 50 -8.97 -6.29 16.04
CA ALA A 50 -7.81 -6.44 16.92
C ALA A 50 -8.16 -6.95 18.34
N GLY A 51 -9.38 -7.47 18.52
CA GLY A 51 -9.79 -8.15 19.74
C GLY A 51 -9.68 -7.28 21.00
N GLN A 52 -8.81 -7.68 21.96
CA GLN A 52 -8.66 -6.91 23.20
C GLN A 52 -8.14 -5.49 22.96
N TYR A 53 -7.20 -5.30 22.01
CA TYR A 53 -6.68 -3.98 21.67
C TYR A 53 -7.77 -3.04 21.17
N THR A 54 -8.72 -3.54 20.37
CA THR A 54 -9.88 -2.72 19.96
C THR A 54 -10.71 -2.27 21.16
N LYS A 55 -10.97 -3.18 22.11
CA LYS A 55 -11.74 -2.86 23.33
C LYS A 55 -11.02 -1.83 24.21
N ASP A 56 -9.71 -1.97 24.36
CA ASP A 56 -8.89 -1.03 25.12
C ASP A 56 -8.90 0.36 24.45
N THR A 57 -8.80 0.39 23.11
CA THR A 57 -8.91 1.61 22.31
C THR A 57 -10.27 2.29 22.52
N GLU A 58 -11.37 1.55 22.38
CA GLU A 58 -12.71 2.08 22.58
C GLU A 58 -12.90 2.63 23.99
N ALA A 59 -12.47 1.89 25.01
CA ALA A 59 -12.60 2.33 26.39
C ALA A 59 -11.77 3.59 26.69
N TRP A 60 -10.54 3.66 26.18
CA TRP A 60 -9.63 4.78 26.43
C TRP A 60 -10.09 6.08 25.75
N PHE A 61 -10.54 5.98 24.50
CA PHE A 61 -10.84 7.16 23.68
C PHE A 61 -12.34 7.54 23.69
N ALA A 62 -13.23 6.73 24.26
CA ALA A 62 -14.66 7.05 24.37
C ALA A 62 -14.97 8.43 24.97
N PRO A 63 -14.25 8.93 26.01
CA PRO A 63 -14.50 10.26 26.59
C PRO A 63 -14.16 11.43 25.64
N TYR A 64 -13.44 11.17 24.53
CA TYR A 64 -12.89 12.21 23.68
C TYR A 64 -13.65 12.39 22.35
N LYS A 65 -14.85 11.82 22.19
CA LYS A 65 -15.65 11.91 20.94
C LYS A 65 -15.99 13.36 20.54
N GLU A 66 -16.10 14.24 21.53
CA GLU A 66 -16.37 15.68 21.32
C GLU A 66 -15.08 16.54 21.37
N HIS A 67 -13.90 15.92 21.35
CA HIS A 67 -12.64 16.65 21.37
C HIS A 67 -12.46 17.46 20.08
N VAL A 68 -11.87 18.67 20.18
CA VAL A 68 -11.72 19.61 19.04
C VAL A 68 -10.98 19.03 17.81
N ALA A 69 -10.11 18.05 18.00
CA ALA A 69 -9.45 17.36 16.90
C ALA A 69 -10.38 16.33 16.24
N VAL A 70 -11.25 15.67 17.02
CA VAL A 70 -12.23 14.69 16.52
C VAL A 70 -13.28 15.41 15.70
N VAL A 71 -13.83 16.52 16.21
CA VAL A 71 -14.78 17.36 15.46
C VAL A 71 -14.15 17.90 14.18
N LEU A 72 -12.89 18.36 14.24
CA LEU A 72 -12.16 18.80 13.04
C LEU A 72 -12.00 17.65 12.02
N ALA A 73 -11.70 16.43 12.47
CA ALA A 73 -11.58 15.28 11.56
C ALA A 73 -12.92 14.99 10.86
N GLN A 74 -14.05 15.07 11.58
CA GLN A 74 -15.39 14.93 11.00
C GLN A 74 -15.67 16.00 9.94
N ASP A 75 -15.34 17.27 10.23
CA ASP A 75 -15.50 18.40 9.29
C ASP A 75 -14.62 18.20 8.04
N ILE A 76 -13.37 17.79 8.22
CA ILE A 76 -12.42 17.52 7.12
C ILE A 76 -12.96 16.41 6.23
N ARG A 77 -13.48 15.31 6.81
CA ARG A 77 -14.10 14.23 6.05
C ARG A 77 -15.31 14.72 5.25
N ALA A 78 -16.22 15.41 5.91
CA ALA A 78 -17.45 15.90 5.30
C ALA A 78 -17.17 16.88 4.15
N LYS A 79 -16.21 17.77 4.34
CA LYS A 79 -15.94 18.87 3.40
C LYS A 79 -15.01 18.48 2.26
N TYR A 80 -13.99 17.65 2.53
CA TYR A 80 -12.92 17.35 1.58
C TYR A 80 -12.83 15.87 1.21
N GLY A 81 -13.70 15.02 1.77
CA GLY A 81 -13.74 13.58 1.51
C GLY A 81 -12.49 12.84 1.99
N ILE A 82 -11.76 13.38 2.99
CA ILE A 82 -10.55 12.74 3.51
C ILE A 82 -10.94 11.52 4.35
N GLY A 83 -10.56 10.36 3.87
CA GLY A 83 -10.78 9.04 4.46
C GLY A 83 -9.81 8.03 3.84
N HIS A 84 -9.92 6.75 4.20
CA HIS A 84 -9.10 5.67 3.66
C HIS A 84 -7.60 6.00 3.66
N GLU A 85 -6.90 5.79 2.54
CA GLU A 85 -5.47 6.03 2.35
C GLU A 85 -5.05 7.48 2.63
N ARG A 86 -5.97 8.45 2.50
CA ARG A 86 -5.66 9.88 2.72
C ARG A 86 -5.35 10.18 4.18
N VAL A 87 -5.98 9.45 5.11
CA VAL A 87 -5.66 9.53 6.55
C VAL A 87 -4.24 9.05 6.80
N MET A 88 -3.87 7.94 6.18
CA MET A 88 -2.53 7.36 6.31
C MET A 88 -1.48 8.19 5.56
N ASN A 89 -1.84 8.84 4.46
CA ASN A 89 -0.96 9.81 3.80
C ASN A 89 -0.55 10.93 4.75
N MET A 90 -1.49 11.49 5.55
CA MET A 90 -1.12 12.43 6.62
C MET A 90 -0.23 11.76 7.67
N ALA A 91 -0.53 10.54 8.08
CA ALA A 91 0.21 9.86 9.15
C ALA A 91 1.70 9.68 8.85
N ILE A 92 2.06 9.38 7.59
CA ILE A 92 3.47 9.25 7.17
C ILE A 92 4.18 10.60 7.01
N HIS A 93 3.44 11.72 7.00
CA HIS A 93 3.98 13.08 7.01
C HIS A 93 4.00 13.69 8.42
N LEU A 94 3.77 12.88 9.45
CA LEU A 94 3.88 13.29 10.85
C LEU A 94 5.08 12.63 11.51
N GLY A 95 5.76 13.38 12.35
CA GLY A 95 6.82 12.90 13.24
C GLY A 95 6.56 13.34 14.68
N ILE A 96 7.35 12.79 15.61
CA ILE A 96 7.33 13.19 17.00
C ILE A 96 8.68 13.81 17.34
N ASP A 97 8.68 15.08 17.68
CA ASP A 97 9.86 15.82 18.14
C ASP A 97 9.64 16.37 19.55
N ASN A 98 10.49 15.96 20.50
CA ASN A 98 10.39 16.35 21.91
C ASN A 98 8.97 16.18 22.51
N GLY A 99 8.30 15.07 22.19
CA GLY A 99 6.95 14.74 22.66
C GLY A 99 5.83 15.57 21.99
N LYS A 100 6.11 16.19 20.85
CA LYS A 100 5.14 16.95 20.05
C LYS A 100 5.03 16.38 18.65
N ILE A 101 3.82 16.32 18.14
CA ILE A 101 3.54 16.00 16.74
C ILE A 101 3.98 17.18 15.87
N VAL A 102 4.78 16.90 14.85
CA VAL A 102 5.26 17.85 13.86
C VAL A 102 5.02 17.35 12.46
N LEU A 103 4.82 18.26 11.50
CA LEU A 103 4.86 17.89 10.08
C LEU A 103 6.31 17.63 9.66
N ILE A 104 6.52 16.53 8.97
CA ILE A 104 7.77 16.17 8.31
C ILE A 104 7.50 16.03 6.81
N GLY A 105 8.54 16.12 6.00
CA GLY A 105 8.37 16.01 4.54
C GLY A 105 7.91 17.30 3.87
N ASP A 106 7.57 17.20 2.58
CA ASP A 106 7.10 18.33 1.79
C ASP A 106 5.56 18.44 1.85
N ARG A 107 5.05 19.61 2.25
CA ARG A 107 3.61 19.89 2.26
C ARG A 107 2.97 19.72 0.86
N ALA A 108 3.74 19.87 -0.20
CA ALA A 108 3.25 19.69 -1.57
C ALA A 108 2.87 18.22 -1.88
N GLU A 109 3.39 17.25 -1.13
CA GLU A 109 3.00 15.84 -1.23
C GLU A 109 1.64 15.54 -0.58
N LEU A 110 1.16 16.44 0.30
CA LEU A 110 -0.15 16.36 0.93
C LEU A 110 -1.23 16.90 -0.03
N ASN A 111 -1.53 16.14 -1.04
CA ASN A 111 -2.60 16.37 -2.01
C ASN A 111 -3.88 15.59 -1.62
N ASN A 112 -4.76 15.30 -2.54
CA ASN A 112 -5.97 14.50 -2.32
C ASN A 112 -6.91 15.05 -1.23
N GLY A 113 -7.05 16.38 -1.18
CA GLY A 113 -7.92 17.07 -0.23
C GLY A 113 -7.15 17.79 0.88
N TRP A 114 -6.00 17.28 1.32
CA TRP A 114 -5.21 17.90 2.39
C TRP A 114 -4.68 19.29 2.02
N GLN A 115 -4.43 19.58 0.75
CA GLN A 115 -4.05 20.91 0.26
C GLN A 115 -5.10 22.00 0.58
N ASN A 116 -6.33 21.62 0.90
CA ASN A 116 -7.42 22.53 1.24
C ASN A 116 -7.62 22.68 2.76
N VAL A 117 -6.84 21.97 3.57
CA VAL A 117 -6.92 21.97 5.04
C VAL A 117 -5.87 22.94 5.60
N ASP A 118 -6.26 23.72 6.62
CA ASP A 118 -5.28 24.46 7.43
C ASP A 118 -4.45 23.45 8.25
N LEU A 119 -3.28 23.10 7.71
CA LEU A 119 -2.41 22.07 8.30
C LEU A 119 -1.84 22.52 9.64
N ASP A 120 -1.64 23.82 9.87
CA ASP A 120 -1.10 24.34 11.13
C ASP A 120 -2.17 24.22 12.24
N ASP A 121 -3.43 24.54 11.95
CA ASP A 121 -4.54 24.33 12.91
C ASP A 121 -4.79 22.84 13.13
N PHE A 122 -4.71 22.02 12.07
CA PHE A 122 -4.85 20.56 12.19
C PHE A 122 -3.78 19.98 13.15
N VAL A 123 -2.50 20.25 12.91
CA VAL A 123 -1.39 19.77 13.76
C VAL A 123 -1.49 20.31 15.18
N LYS A 124 -1.90 21.56 15.36
CA LYS A 124 -2.15 22.15 16.68
C LYS A 124 -3.23 21.39 17.47
N ARG A 125 -4.37 21.06 16.81
CA ARG A 125 -5.45 20.31 17.47
C ARG A 125 -5.08 18.83 17.66
N LEU A 126 -4.31 18.25 16.75
CA LEU A 126 -3.79 16.90 16.89
C LEU A 126 -2.84 16.81 18.10
N ASN A 127 -1.96 17.80 18.30
CA ASN A 127 -1.12 17.89 19.50
C ASN A 127 -1.94 17.99 20.77
N LYS A 128 -3.05 18.74 20.73
CA LYS A 128 -3.94 18.82 21.87
C LYS A 128 -4.61 17.45 22.16
N PHE A 129 -5.04 16.73 21.12
CA PHE A 129 -5.61 15.38 21.26
C PHE A 129 -4.57 14.42 21.85
N TYR A 130 -3.35 14.40 21.26
CA TYR A 130 -2.25 13.56 21.73
C TYR A 130 -1.95 13.77 23.22
N LYS A 131 -1.92 15.03 23.68
CA LYS A 131 -1.68 15.39 25.07
C LYS A 131 -2.89 15.05 25.97
N ASP A 132 -4.09 15.51 25.62
CA ASP A 132 -5.28 15.40 26.46
C ASP A 132 -5.70 13.95 26.67
N THR A 133 -5.53 13.11 25.63
CA THR A 133 -5.80 11.66 25.69
C THR A 133 -4.68 10.86 26.35
N ARG A 134 -3.55 11.49 26.65
CA ARG A 134 -2.33 10.78 27.07
C ARG A 134 -1.97 9.66 26.10
N PHE A 135 -1.98 10.00 24.79
CA PHE A 135 -1.83 9.01 23.71
C PHE A 135 -0.54 8.19 23.85
N HIS A 136 0.58 8.83 24.13
CA HIS A 136 1.86 8.14 24.32
C HIS A 136 1.79 7.07 25.42
N GLU A 137 1.11 7.38 26.53
CA GLU A 137 0.92 6.39 27.61
C GLU A 137 0.09 5.18 27.13
N PHE A 138 -0.99 5.42 26.40
CA PHE A 138 -1.77 4.34 25.78
C PHE A 138 -0.90 3.51 24.85
N PHE A 139 -0.11 4.15 23.99
CA PHE A 139 0.78 3.48 23.04
C PHE A 139 1.84 2.63 23.75
N GLU A 140 2.48 3.15 24.79
CA GLU A 140 3.48 2.42 25.57
C GLU A 140 2.90 1.25 26.39
N GLN A 141 1.65 1.36 26.87
CA GLN A 141 0.99 0.23 27.56
C GLN A 141 0.78 -0.97 26.65
N HIS A 142 0.72 -0.76 25.32
CA HIS A 142 0.54 -1.84 24.36
C HIS A 142 1.85 -2.28 23.67
N ARG A 143 3.01 -1.72 24.08
CA ARG A 143 4.32 -1.99 23.45
C ARG A 143 4.61 -3.50 23.33
N GLN A 144 4.37 -4.27 24.35
CA GLN A 144 4.61 -5.71 24.33
C GLN A 144 3.75 -6.42 23.27
N PHE A 145 2.49 -6.04 23.14
CA PHE A 145 1.58 -6.57 22.11
C PHE A 145 2.07 -6.22 20.69
N TYR A 146 2.57 -5.00 20.48
CA TYR A 146 3.17 -4.58 19.21
C TYR A 146 4.41 -5.39 18.89
N ASP A 147 5.32 -5.52 19.84
CA ASP A 147 6.58 -6.25 19.67
C ASP A 147 6.36 -7.73 19.39
N ASP A 148 5.40 -8.35 20.03
CA ASP A 148 5.09 -9.77 19.84
C ASP A 148 4.54 -10.00 18.41
N TYR A 149 3.65 -9.12 17.94
CA TYR A 149 3.11 -9.25 16.59
C TYR A 149 4.15 -8.96 15.51
N THR A 150 4.92 -7.86 15.64
CA THR A 150 5.93 -7.48 14.64
C THR A 150 7.01 -8.56 14.50
N LYS A 151 7.48 -9.16 15.59
CA LYS A 151 8.41 -10.32 15.56
C LYS A 151 7.84 -11.49 14.78
N MET A 152 6.56 -11.81 14.99
CA MET A 152 5.91 -12.91 14.28
C MET A 152 5.70 -12.57 12.81
N TYR A 153 5.39 -11.31 12.49
CA TYR A 153 5.28 -10.84 11.10
C TYR A 153 6.64 -10.91 10.40
N GLU A 154 7.71 -10.44 11.05
CA GLU A 154 9.07 -10.56 10.53
C GLU A 154 9.46 -12.02 10.26
N ALA A 155 9.13 -12.93 11.16
CA ALA A 155 9.47 -14.35 11.01
C ALA A 155 8.68 -15.04 9.89
N ASN A 156 7.42 -14.67 9.67
CA ASN A 156 6.52 -15.39 8.75
C ASN A 156 6.39 -14.74 7.36
N VAL A 157 6.58 -13.41 7.25
CA VAL A 157 6.32 -12.67 6.03
C VAL A 157 7.61 -12.16 5.38
N MET A 158 8.49 -11.52 6.16
CA MET A 158 9.67 -10.84 5.60
C MET A 158 10.65 -11.75 4.84
N PRO A 159 10.82 -13.05 5.16
CA PRO A 159 11.67 -13.93 4.37
C PRO A 159 11.24 -14.11 2.90
N THR A 160 9.98 -13.76 2.58
CA THR A 160 9.42 -13.84 1.24
C THR A 160 9.33 -12.50 0.55
N PHE A 161 9.79 -11.41 1.18
CA PHE A 161 9.73 -10.07 0.65
C PHE A 161 11.05 -9.65 0.01
N HIS A 162 11.03 -9.40 -1.29
CA HIS A 162 12.17 -9.05 -2.13
C HIS A 162 11.98 -7.63 -2.70
N PRO A 163 12.38 -6.57 -1.99
CA PRO A 163 12.12 -5.18 -2.37
C PRO A 163 12.76 -4.79 -3.71
N GLU A 164 13.88 -5.43 -4.08
CA GLU A 164 14.57 -5.21 -5.34
C GLU A 164 13.72 -5.57 -6.56
N TRP A 165 12.79 -6.52 -6.41
CA TRP A 165 11.91 -6.94 -7.49
C TRP A 165 11.06 -5.78 -8.03
N TYR A 166 10.58 -4.91 -7.15
CA TYR A 166 9.68 -3.82 -7.54
C TYR A 166 10.37 -2.82 -8.46
N SER A 167 11.54 -2.31 -8.09
CA SER A 167 12.30 -1.40 -8.96
C SER A 167 12.70 -2.06 -10.26
N GLN A 168 13.09 -3.34 -10.20
CA GLN A 168 13.45 -4.11 -11.39
C GLN A 168 12.24 -4.33 -12.30
N PHE A 169 11.09 -4.71 -11.76
CA PHE A 169 9.88 -4.94 -12.53
C PHE A 169 9.33 -3.65 -13.14
N HIS A 170 9.19 -2.59 -12.36
CA HIS A 170 8.56 -1.37 -12.82
C HIS A 170 9.48 -0.47 -13.65
N TYR A 171 10.75 -0.36 -13.28
CA TYR A 171 11.68 0.60 -13.87
C TYR A 171 12.88 -0.05 -14.59
N GLY A 172 13.13 -1.35 -14.40
CA GLY A 172 14.30 -2.03 -14.95
C GLY A 172 15.64 -1.55 -14.37
N THR A 173 15.60 -1.01 -13.16
CA THR A 173 16.78 -0.42 -12.49
C THR A 173 17.02 -1.07 -11.14
N ALA A 174 18.24 -0.87 -10.60
CA ALA A 174 18.52 -1.21 -9.22
C ALA A 174 17.65 -0.37 -8.26
N PRO A 175 17.29 -0.92 -7.09
CA PRO A 175 16.49 -0.20 -6.11
C PRO A 175 17.26 0.99 -5.56
N THR A 176 16.59 2.13 -5.49
CA THR A 176 17.04 3.33 -4.79
C THR A 176 16.10 3.70 -3.64
N ASP A 177 14.90 3.12 -3.64
CA ASP A 177 13.83 3.41 -2.70
C ASP A 177 14.06 2.73 -1.35
N ARG A 178 13.55 3.32 -0.27
CA ARG A 178 13.58 2.78 1.08
C ARG A 178 12.19 2.26 1.44
N PHE A 179 12.10 0.97 1.77
CA PHE A 179 10.84 0.37 2.19
C PHE A 179 10.66 0.41 3.71
N HIS A 180 9.45 0.76 4.12
CA HIS A 180 8.97 0.75 5.50
C HIS A 180 7.75 -0.15 5.59
N VAL A 181 7.76 -1.11 6.51
CA VAL A 181 6.61 -1.98 6.78
C VAL A 181 6.05 -1.63 8.15
N ILE A 182 4.85 -1.07 8.15
CA ILE A 182 4.20 -0.55 9.35
C ILE A 182 2.94 -1.36 9.62
N ILE A 183 2.83 -1.95 10.80
CA ILE A 183 1.62 -2.61 11.24
C ILE A 183 0.70 -1.58 11.89
N ASN A 184 -0.58 -1.60 11.53
CA ASN A 184 -1.61 -0.76 12.15
C ASN A 184 -2.77 -1.62 12.67
N PHE A 185 -3.13 -1.43 13.94
CA PHE A 185 -4.12 -2.25 14.63
C PHE A 185 -5.53 -1.68 14.57
N THR A 186 -5.70 -0.44 14.13
CA THR A 186 -6.99 0.26 14.15
C THR A 186 -7.47 0.75 12.78
N CYS A 187 -6.80 0.38 11.69
CA CYS A 187 -7.25 0.74 10.34
C CYS A 187 -8.36 -0.19 9.78
N GLY A 188 -9.02 -0.97 10.63
CA GLY A 188 -10.17 -1.77 10.24
C GLY A 188 -9.87 -2.90 9.26
N GLY A 189 -8.64 -3.43 9.27
CA GLY A 189 -8.20 -4.48 8.33
C GLY A 189 -7.86 -3.99 6.93
N ASN A 190 -7.97 -2.69 6.66
CA ASN A 190 -7.47 -2.10 5.43
C ASN A 190 -5.93 -2.00 5.49
N SER A 191 -5.32 -2.04 4.31
CA SER A 191 -3.89 -1.81 4.15
C SER A 191 -3.68 -0.73 3.10
N TYR A 192 -2.49 -0.11 3.09
CA TYR A 192 -2.23 1.04 2.23
C TYR A 192 -0.77 1.07 1.79
N GLY A 193 -0.55 1.19 0.48
CA GLY A 193 0.75 1.43 -0.11
C GLY A 193 0.94 2.90 -0.45
N LEU A 194 1.87 3.58 0.24
CA LEU A 194 2.07 5.02 0.15
C LEU A 194 3.52 5.35 -0.17
N CYS A 195 3.74 6.57 -0.63
CA CYS A 195 5.06 7.08 -0.97
C CYS A 195 5.22 8.52 -0.45
N SER A 196 6.41 8.82 0.03
CA SER A 196 6.86 10.19 0.29
C SER A 196 8.26 10.38 -0.28
N GLN A 197 8.56 11.56 -0.81
CA GLN A 197 9.84 11.88 -1.38
C GLN A 197 10.26 13.32 -1.08
N LEU A 198 11.26 13.48 -0.24
CA LEU A 198 11.93 14.76 -0.11
C LEU A 198 12.78 15.06 -1.34
N SER A 199 12.74 16.30 -1.84
CA SER A 199 13.53 16.73 -3.00
C SER A 199 15.00 16.30 -2.90
N GLY A 200 15.46 15.57 -3.92
CA GLY A 200 16.84 15.10 -4.00
C GLY A 200 17.16 13.87 -3.11
N GLN A 201 16.17 13.29 -2.43
CA GLN A 201 16.32 12.08 -1.63
C GLN A 201 15.70 10.86 -2.35
N PRO A 202 16.11 9.62 -2.01
CA PRO A 202 15.35 8.43 -2.36
C PRO A 202 13.90 8.53 -1.85
N ARG A 203 12.98 7.86 -2.55
CA ARG A 203 11.60 7.74 -2.09
C ARG A 203 11.55 6.85 -0.84
N ASP A 204 10.69 7.21 0.08
CA ASP A 204 10.25 6.35 1.17
C ASP A 204 8.92 5.70 0.78
N LEU A 205 8.90 4.39 0.72
CA LEU A 205 7.75 3.57 0.33
C LEU A 205 7.20 2.89 1.59
N PHE A 206 5.96 3.16 1.91
CA PHE A 206 5.30 2.68 3.12
C PHE A 206 4.25 1.64 2.77
N ALA A 207 4.43 0.42 3.26
CA ALA A 207 3.37 -0.58 3.31
C ALA A 207 2.78 -0.56 4.72
N ILE A 208 1.62 0.08 4.87
CA ILE A 208 0.85 0.08 6.13
C ILE A 208 -0.08 -1.11 6.09
N ILE A 209 0.14 -2.09 6.94
CA ILE A 209 -0.54 -3.38 6.94
C ILE A 209 -1.54 -3.44 8.10
N GLY A 210 -2.81 -3.62 7.75
CA GLY A 210 -3.87 -3.77 8.71
C GLY A 210 -3.79 -5.11 9.46
N TYR A 211 -3.89 -5.02 10.77
CA TYR A 211 -3.99 -6.20 11.63
C TYR A 211 -5.41 -6.76 11.65
N TRP A 212 -5.52 -8.09 11.67
CA TRP A 212 -6.78 -8.75 11.95
C TRP A 212 -6.58 -10.16 12.50
N ILE A 213 -7.57 -10.58 13.29
CA ILE A 213 -7.66 -11.95 13.81
C ILE A 213 -8.52 -12.74 12.84
N ASP A 214 -8.01 -13.89 12.39
CA ASP A 214 -8.80 -14.84 11.62
C ASP A 214 -9.92 -15.39 12.51
N PRO A 215 -11.20 -15.12 12.20
CA PRO A 215 -12.30 -15.52 13.06
C PRO A 215 -12.48 -17.04 13.14
N ALA A 216 -12.02 -17.79 12.12
CA ALA A 216 -12.09 -19.25 12.13
C ALA A 216 -10.99 -19.88 12.99
N LEU A 217 -9.82 -19.23 13.08
CA LEU A 217 -8.64 -19.74 13.79
C LEU A 217 -8.44 -19.07 15.16
N GLY A 218 -9.10 -17.95 15.43
CA GLY A 218 -8.93 -17.19 16.68
C GLY A 218 -7.51 -16.64 16.90
N ARG A 219 -6.72 -16.50 15.84
CA ARG A 219 -5.31 -16.06 15.88
C ARG A 219 -5.00 -15.02 14.80
N PRO A 220 -3.94 -14.21 14.98
CA PRO A 220 -3.51 -13.25 13.99
C PRO A 220 -3.23 -13.91 12.62
N ARG A 221 -3.59 -13.23 11.56
CA ARG A 221 -3.26 -13.64 10.19
C ARG A 221 -2.00 -12.92 9.71
N TYR A 222 -1.11 -13.68 9.09
CA TYR A 222 0.10 -13.21 8.45
C TYR A 222 -0.01 -13.51 6.95
N ASP A 223 -0.48 -12.54 6.17
CA ASP A 223 -0.71 -12.69 4.74
C ASP A 223 0.32 -11.89 3.95
N ALA A 224 1.33 -12.58 3.45
CA ALA A 224 2.39 -11.96 2.67
C ALA A 224 1.87 -11.30 1.38
N SER A 225 0.76 -11.82 0.80
CA SER A 225 0.21 -11.25 -0.44
C SER A 225 -0.30 -9.81 -0.24
N VAL A 226 -0.72 -9.46 0.96
CA VAL A 226 -1.11 -8.08 1.31
C VAL A 226 0.11 -7.16 1.25
N LEU A 227 1.26 -7.57 1.83
CA LEU A 227 2.49 -6.79 1.72
C LEU A 227 2.91 -6.62 0.26
N PHE A 228 2.83 -7.69 -0.54
CA PHE A 228 3.18 -7.63 -1.97
C PHE A 228 2.26 -6.68 -2.73
N HIS A 229 0.99 -6.64 -2.38
CA HIS A 229 0.00 -5.74 -2.94
C HIS A 229 0.32 -4.28 -2.60
N GLU A 230 0.46 -3.95 -1.32
CA GLU A 230 0.69 -2.58 -0.89
C GLU A 230 2.04 -2.03 -1.38
N ALA A 231 3.07 -2.87 -1.47
CA ALA A 231 4.35 -2.47 -2.01
C ALA A 231 4.33 -2.14 -3.52
N ASN A 232 3.30 -2.56 -4.27
CA ASN A 232 3.14 -2.21 -5.69
C ASN A 232 2.48 -0.85 -5.92
N HIS A 233 1.60 -0.40 -5.02
CA HIS A 233 0.86 0.86 -5.21
C HIS A 233 1.73 2.08 -5.51
N PRO A 234 2.87 2.31 -4.81
CA PRO A 234 3.75 3.44 -5.09
C PRO A 234 4.37 3.45 -6.50
N PHE A 235 4.35 2.33 -7.19
CA PHE A 235 4.86 2.19 -8.56
C PHE A 235 3.74 2.22 -9.60
N VAL A 236 2.57 1.72 -9.27
CA VAL A 236 1.44 1.59 -10.19
C VAL A 236 0.59 2.86 -10.22
N ASN A 237 0.26 3.43 -9.06
CA ASN A 237 -0.65 4.57 -9.00
C ASN A 237 -0.18 5.76 -9.85
N PRO A 238 1.11 6.13 -9.89
CA PRO A 238 1.60 7.23 -10.72
C PRO A 238 1.46 7.01 -12.23
N LEU A 239 1.22 5.78 -12.69
CA LEU A 239 1.03 5.52 -14.13
C LEU A 239 -0.22 6.22 -14.67
N LEU A 240 -1.25 6.42 -13.84
CA LEU A 240 -2.47 7.16 -14.20
C LEU A 240 -2.44 8.65 -13.81
N ASP A 241 -1.26 9.17 -13.44
CA ASP A 241 -1.01 10.62 -13.39
C ASP A 241 -0.51 11.13 -14.75
N ASP A 242 -0.08 10.24 -15.66
CA ASP A 242 0.32 10.58 -17.03
C ASP A 242 -0.92 10.70 -17.94
N ASP A 243 -1.17 11.89 -18.49
CA ASP A 243 -2.26 12.16 -19.41
C ASP A 243 -2.33 11.22 -20.62
N LYS A 244 -1.17 10.70 -21.07
CA LYS A 244 -1.13 9.74 -22.19
C LYS A 244 -1.75 8.42 -21.78
N ASN A 245 -1.43 7.95 -20.58
CA ASN A 245 -1.98 6.70 -20.04
C ASN A 245 -3.46 6.84 -19.71
N ILE A 246 -3.88 7.99 -19.17
CA ILE A 246 -5.30 8.30 -18.97
C ILE A 246 -6.07 8.18 -20.29
N LYS A 247 -5.59 8.83 -21.36
CA LYS A 247 -6.24 8.78 -22.69
C LYS A 247 -6.35 7.37 -23.26
N LEU A 248 -5.37 6.51 -23.01
CA LEU A 248 -5.41 5.11 -23.44
C LEU A 248 -6.52 4.33 -22.73
N MET A 249 -6.83 4.69 -21.48
CA MET A 249 -7.80 3.97 -20.64
C MET A 249 -9.20 4.57 -20.65
N GLU A 250 -9.39 5.81 -21.14
CA GLU A 250 -10.68 6.54 -21.10
C GLU A 250 -11.86 5.77 -21.71
N LYS A 251 -11.62 4.96 -22.73
CA LYS A 251 -12.68 4.16 -23.39
C LYS A 251 -12.98 2.87 -22.70
N VAL A 252 -11.95 2.17 -22.20
CA VAL A 252 -12.09 0.84 -21.63
C VAL A 252 -12.33 0.90 -20.13
N GLY A 253 -11.79 1.88 -19.43
CA GLY A 253 -11.89 2.00 -17.98
C GLY A 253 -13.33 1.99 -17.43
N PRO A 254 -14.26 2.82 -17.96
CA PRO A 254 -15.66 2.77 -17.53
C PRO A 254 -16.32 1.40 -17.73
N LYS A 255 -16.01 0.72 -18.83
CA LYS A 255 -16.52 -0.63 -19.10
C LYS A 255 -15.99 -1.67 -18.09
N LEU A 256 -14.70 -1.58 -17.73
CA LEU A 256 -14.11 -2.44 -16.70
C LEU A 256 -14.70 -2.15 -15.31
N LEU A 257 -14.97 -0.88 -14.99
CA LEU A 257 -15.69 -0.53 -13.76
C LEU A 257 -17.10 -1.15 -13.73
N SER A 258 -17.84 -1.05 -14.82
CA SER A 258 -19.17 -1.67 -14.94
C SER A 258 -19.12 -3.19 -14.77
N LEU A 259 -18.14 -3.86 -15.37
CA LEU A 259 -17.91 -5.31 -15.22
C LEU A 259 -17.54 -5.66 -13.77
N HIS A 260 -16.63 -4.91 -13.15
CA HIS A 260 -16.25 -5.12 -11.76
C HIS A 260 -17.45 -4.98 -10.83
N GLN A 261 -18.23 -3.91 -10.94
CA GLN A 261 -19.40 -3.67 -10.11
C GLN A 261 -20.49 -4.74 -10.30
N SER A 262 -20.62 -5.31 -11.49
CA SER A 262 -21.54 -6.41 -11.77
C SER A 262 -21.09 -7.76 -11.18
N SER A 263 -19.80 -7.90 -10.89
CA SER A 263 -19.19 -9.16 -10.45
C SER A 263 -19.11 -9.30 -8.94
N VAL A 264 -19.16 -8.19 -8.18
CA VAL A 264 -18.96 -8.17 -6.72
C VAL A 264 -20.00 -7.28 -6.05
N GLU A 265 -20.90 -7.88 -5.27
CA GLU A 265 -21.98 -7.14 -4.58
C GLU A 265 -21.50 -6.09 -3.56
N LYS A 266 -20.27 -6.20 -3.05
CA LYS A 266 -19.80 -5.43 -1.90
C LYS A 266 -18.67 -4.43 -2.19
N THR A 267 -17.95 -4.56 -3.28
CA THR A 267 -16.83 -3.66 -3.59
C THR A 267 -17.28 -2.65 -4.63
N ASN A 268 -17.65 -1.47 -4.18
CA ASN A 268 -18.11 -0.41 -5.08
C ASN A 268 -16.99 0.62 -5.22
N TYR A 269 -16.04 0.36 -6.12
CA TYR A 269 -15.07 1.39 -6.50
C TYR A 269 -15.80 2.55 -7.19
N PRO A 270 -15.57 3.80 -6.77
CA PRO A 270 -16.27 4.95 -7.32
C PRO A 270 -15.73 5.42 -8.68
N ASP A 271 -14.53 4.99 -9.05
CA ASP A 271 -13.80 5.49 -10.23
C ASP A 271 -13.08 4.32 -10.94
N TRP A 272 -13.13 4.32 -12.25
CA TRP A 272 -12.46 3.34 -13.11
C TRP A 272 -10.92 3.37 -12.98
N ARG A 273 -10.32 4.52 -12.62
CA ARG A 273 -8.88 4.61 -12.38
C ARG A 273 -8.44 3.70 -11.25
N ILE A 274 -9.26 3.60 -10.20
CA ILE A 274 -9.01 2.67 -9.10
C ILE A 274 -9.03 1.23 -9.61
N VAL A 275 -10.02 0.87 -10.44
CA VAL A 275 -10.12 -0.48 -11.03
C VAL A 275 -8.89 -0.83 -11.86
N ILE A 276 -8.37 0.12 -12.65
CA ILE A 276 -7.15 -0.09 -13.45
C ILE A 276 -5.92 -0.26 -12.54
N ASN A 277 -5.72 0.62 -11.57
CA ASN A 277 -4.60 0.52 -10.63
C ASN A 277 -4.64 -0.80 -9.87
N GLU A 278 -5.79 -1.15 -9.31
CA GLU A 278 -6.00 -2.44 -8.63
C GLU A 278 -5.73 -3.63 -9.55
N SER A 279 -6.16 -3.57 -10.81
CA SER A 279 -5.88 -4.63 -11.78
C SER A 279 -4.38 -4.85 -11.98
N LEU A 280 -3.62 -3.77 -12.13
CA LEU A 280 -2.17 -3.82 -12.32
C LEU A 280 -1.44 -4.30 -11.06
N VAL A 281 -1.82 -3.78 -9.90
CA VAL A 281 -1.26 -4.20 -8.61
C VAL A 281 -1.47 -5.69 -8.38
N ARG A 282 -2.70 -6.20 -8.57
CA ARG A 282 -3.07 -7.61 -8.38
C ARG A 282 -2.37 -8.53 -9.38
N ALA A 283 -2.27 -8.11 -10.64
CA ALA A 283 -1.51 -8.86 -11.65
C ALA A 283 -0.01 -8.91 -11.31
N ALA A 284 0.56 -7.79 -10.83
CA ALA A 284 1.95 -7.74 -10.39
C ALA A 284 2.22 -8.65 -9.18
N VAL A 285 1.26 -8.80 -8.24
CA VAL A 285 1.36 -9.76 -7.12
C VAL A 285 1.50 -11.20 -7.64
N VAL A 286 0.70 -11.60 -8.62
CA VAL A 286 0.80 -12.95 -9.20
C VAL A 286 2.18 -13.18 -9.84
N LEU A 287 2.70 -12.19 -10.56
CA LEU A 287 4.03 -12.25 -11.17
C LEU A 287 5.13 -12.29 -10.13
N TYR A 288 5.03 -11.44 -9.12
CA TYR A 288 5.95 -11.44 -7.98
C TYR A 288 6.04 -12.83 -7.34
N MET A 289 4.89 -13.44 -7.02
CA MET A 289 4.85 -14.77 -6.42
C MET A 289 5.52 -15.83 -7.30
N GLN A 290 5.30 -15.77 -8.62
CA GLN A 290 5.96 -16.69 -9.57
C GLN A 290 7.48 -16.50 -9.54
N ASP A 291 7.95 -15.25 -9.58
CA ASP A 291 9.38 -14.92 -9.62
C ASP A 291 10.06 -15.19 -8.26
N ALA A 292 9.34 -15.06 -7.15
CA ALA A 292 9.77 -15.43 -5.79
C ALA A 292 9.75 -16.94 -5.51
N GLY A 293 9.38 -17.77 -6.51
CA GLY A 293 9.44 -19.23 -6.41
C GLY A 293 8.27 -19.89 -5.67
N TYR A 294 7.14 -19.19 -5.53
CA TYR A 294 5.91 -19.82 -5.04
C TYR A 294 5.46 -20.94 -5.97
N LYS A 295 4.84 -21.99 -5.41
CA LYS A 295 4.29 -23.08 -6.22
C LYS A 295 3.24 -22.56 -7.19
N MET A 296 3.23 -23.10 -8.40
CA MET A 296 2.25 -22.71 -9.44
C MET A 296 0.80 -22.80 -8.94
N GLU A 297 0.48 -23.81 -8.14
CA GLU A 297 -0.84 -23.96 -7.51
C GLU A 297 -1.22 -22.74 -6.65
N GLN A 298 -0.30 -22.22 -5.86
CA GLN A 298 -0.53 -21.03 -5.03
C GLN A 298 -0.79 -19.79 -5.89
N CYS A 299 0.00 -19.61 -6.95
CA CYS A 299 -0.17 -18.49 -7.89
C CYS A 299 -1.51 -18.57 -8.62
N LEU A 300 -1.90 -19.78 -9.06
CA LEU A 300 -3.20 -20.00 -9.73
C LEU A 300 -4.38 -19.82 -8.76
N ASN A 301 -4.23 -20.19 -7.49
CA ASN A 301 -5.26 -19.95 -6.48
C ASN A 301 -5.47 -18.45 -6.27
N VAL A 302 -4.39 -17.66 -6.13
CA VAL A 302 -4.50 -16.20 -6.02
C VAL A 302 -5.16 -15.63 -7.28
N LEU A 303 -4.71 -16.02 -8.47
CA LEU A 303 -5.30 -15.58 -9.74
C LEU A 303 -6.81 -15.90 -9.81
N GLY A 304 -7.20 -17.11 -9.42
CA GLY A 304 -8.60 -17.54 -9.39
C GLY A 304 -9.46 -16.72 -8.41
N LEU A 305 -8.91 -16.41 -7.23
CA LEU A 305 -9.57 -15.54 -6.24
C LEU A 305 -9.79 -14.14 -6.79
N GLU A 306 -8.79 -13.56 -7.47
CA GLU A 306 -8.90 -12.24 -8.09
C GLU A 306 -9.98 -12.21 -9.18
N MET A 307 -10.04 -13.25 -10.01
CA MET A 307 -11.04 -13.33 -11.08
C MET A 307 -12.47 -13.52 -10.57
N VAL A 308 -12.66 -14.41 -9.58
CA VAL A 308 -14.00 -14.87 -9.18
C VAL A 308 -14.53 -14.12 -7.98
N GLN A 309 -13.71 -13.90 -6.95
CA GLN A 309 -14.18 -13.32 -5.69
C GLN A 309 -13.94 -11.81 -5.61
N LYS A 310 -12.88 -11.31 -6.28
CA LYS A 310 -12.53 -9.90 -6.27
C LYS A 310 -13.07 -9.12 -7.47
N GLY A 311 -13.67 -9.82 -8.45
CA GLY A 311 -14.36 -9.19 -9.58
C GLY A 311 -13.44 -8.61 -10.66
N PHE A 312 -12.28 -9.22 -10.89
CA PHE A 312 -11.35 -8.85 -11.95
C PHE A 312 -11.24 -9.97 -13.00
N PRO A 313 -12.30 -10.27 -13.77
CA PRO A 313 -12.33 -11.43 -14.65
C PRO A 313 -11.30 -11.41 -15.79
N TRP A 314 -10.73 -10.25 -16.12
CA TRP A 314 -9.65 -10.06 -17.12
C TRP A 314 -8.25 -10.39 -16.61
N MET A 315 -8.12 -10.82 -15.34
CA MET A 315 -6.83 -10.98 -14.69
C MET A 315 -5.91 -11.98 -15.37
N PHE A 316 -6.48 -13.07 -15.93
CA PHE A 316 -5.70 -14.08 -16.64
C PHE A 316 -4.98 -13.48 -17.86
N ASP A 317 -5.69 -12.72 -18.68
CA ASP A 317 -5.13 -12.07 -19.88
C ASP A 317 -4.11 -11.00 -19.50
N LEU A 318 -4.38 -10.24 -18.44
CA LEU A 318 -3.48 -9.19 -17.94
C LEU A 318 -2.17 -9.79 -17.40
N VAL A 319 -2.21 -10.85 -16.60
CA VAL A 319 -1.01 -11.56 -16.11
C VAL A 319 -0.19 -12.11 -17.28
N GLY A 320 -0.85 -12.72 -18.29
CA GLY A 320 -0.18 -13.18 -19.51
C GLY A 320 0.52 -12.04 -20.26
N THR A 321 -0.15 -10.89 -20.38
CA THR A 321 0.39 -9.67 -21.02
C THR A 321 1.59 -9.14 -20.27
N LEU A 322 1.51 -9.03 -18.94
CA LEU A 322 2.66 -8.60 -18.13
C LEU A 322 3.81 -9.62 -18.13
N ARG A 323 3.52 -10.92 -18.30
CA ARG A 323 4.57 -11.92 -18.48
C ARG A 323 5.31 -11.72 -19.82
N TYR A 324 4.59 -11.34 -20.88
CA TYR A 324 5.22 -10.93 -22.13
C TYR A 324 6.16 -9.72 -21.93
N TYR A 325 5.73 -8.70 -21.20
CA TYR A 325 6.57 -7.55 -20.82
C TYR A 325 7.87 -7.97 -20.14
N THR A 326 7.80 -8.87 -19.15
CA THR A 326 9.00 -9.33 -18.43
C THR A 326 9.98 -10.11 -19.32
N ALA A 327 9.47 -10.79 -20.36
CA ALA A 327 10.28 -11.51 -21.33
C ALA A 327 10.90 -10.62 -22.44
N HIS A 328 10.42 -9.37 -22.59
CA HIS A 328 10.86 -8.47 -23.67
C HIS A 328 11.39 -7.14 -23.12
N ARG A 329 12.21 -7.22 -22.05
CA ARG A 329 12.82 -6.06 -21.39
C ARG A 329 13.84 -5.31 -22.28
N ASP A 330 14.31 -5.92 -23.34
CA ASP A 330 15.12 -5.28 -24.38
C ASP A 330 14.31 -4.22 -25.16
N GLN A 331 13.01 -4.46 -25.37
CA GLN A 331 12.09 -3.56 -26.07
C GLN A 331 11.43 -2.55 -25.09
N TYR A 332 11.04 -3.02 -23.92
CA TYR A 332 10.30 -2.23 -22.90
C TYR A 332 11.14 -2.07 -21.65
N LYS A 333 11.72 -0.88 -21.44
CA LYS A 333 12.59 -0.62 -20.29
C LYS A 333 11.81 -0.50 -19.00
N THR A 334 10.65 0.15 -19.06
CA THR A 334 9.77 0.41 -17.90
C THR A 334 8.37 -0.13 -18.16
N LEU A 335 7.60 -0.31 -17.09
CA LEU A 335 6.18 -0.66 -17.22
C LEU A 335 5.40 0.47 -17.93
N ASN A 336 5.83 1.72 -17.79
CA ASN A 336 5.23 2.86 -18.49
C ASN A 336 5.43 2.76 -20.01
N ASP A 337 6.58 2.29 -20.48
CA ASP A 337 6.80 2.04 -21.92
C ASP A 337 5.86 0.98 -22.48
N PHE A 338 5.45 0.02 -21.63
CA PHE A 338 4.56 -1.08 -21.98
C PHE A 338 3.07 -0.75 -21.79
N TYR A 339 2.74 0.41 -21.26
CA TYR A 339 1.35 0.77 -20.93
C TYR A 339 0.37 0.71 -22.12
N PRO A 340 0.77 1.09 -23.37
CA PRO A 340 -0.09 0.91 -24.55
C PRO A 340 -0.50 -0.55 -24.82
N ASP A 341 0.37 -1.53 -24.50
CA ASP A 341 0.08 -2.95 -24.66
C ASP A 341 -0.90 -3.44 -23.60
N ILE A 342 -0.78 -2.92 -22.37
CA ILE A 342 -1.75 -3.14 -21.30
C ILE A 342 -3.13 -2.65 -21.71
N ALA A 343 -3.22 -1.43 -22.25
CA ALA A 343 -4.48 -0.87 -22.72
C ALA A 343 -5.11 -1.74 -23.83
N ARG A 344 -4.31 -2.19 -24.79
CA ARG A 344 -4.78 -3.11 -25.84
C ARG A 344 -5.30 -4.43 -25.29
N CYS A 345 -4.63 -5.02 -24.32
CA CYS A 345 -5.08 -6.24 -23.65
C CYS A 345 -6.46 -6.07 -23.05
N LEU A 346 -6.66 -4.99 -22.29
CA LEU A 346 -7.94 -4.71 -21.61
C LEU A 346 -9.06 -4.37 -22.61
N GLU A 347 -8.77 -3.61 -23.66
CA GLU A 347 -9.72 -3.36 -24.77
C GLU A 347 -10.10 -4.66 -25.49
N GLN A 348 -9.12 -5.53 -25.77
CA GLN A 348 -9.35 -6.81 -26.41
C GLN A 348 -10.27 -7.70 -25.57
N TYR A 349 -10.02 -7.76 -24.25
CA TYR A 349 -10.86 -8.51 -23.32
C TYR A 349 -12.32 -8.05 -23.41
N VAL A 350 -12.56 -6.74 -23.32
CA VAL A 350 -13.92 -6.16 -23.39
C VAL A 350 -14.58 -6.47 -24.75
N ASN A 351 -13.87 -6.25 -25.86
CA ASN A 351 -14.37 -6.51 -27.22
C ASN A 351 -14.74 -8.00 -27.41
N ASP A 352 -13.91 -8.89 -26.90
CA ASP A 352 -14.17 -10.33 -26.97
C ASP A 352 -15.38 -10.75 -26.15
N LEU A 353 -15.57 -10.13 -24.98
CA LEU A 353 -16.73 -10.38 -24.14
C LEU A 353 -18.02 -9.86 -24.79
N GLU A 354 -18.01 -8.64 -25.35
CA GLU A 354 -19.14 -8.08 -26.10
C GLU A 354 -19.52 -8.96 -27.29
N ARG A 355 -18.53 -9.43 -28.06
CA ARG A 355 -18.75 -10.34 -29.19
C ARG A 355 -19.34 -11.69 -28.75
N LYS A 356 -18.83 -12.29 -27.68
CA LYS A 356 -19.30 -13.58 -27.16
C LYS A 356 -20.71 -13.52 -26.59
N THR A 357 -21.06 -12.39 -25.95
CA THR A 357 -22.35 -12.24 -25.27
C THR A 357 -23.42 -11.57 -26.14
N GLY A 358 -23.03 -10.90 -27.23
CA GLY A 358 -23.90 -10.04 -28.03
C GLY A 358 -24.41 -8.80 -27.29
N LYS A 359 -23.81 -8.44 -26.17
CA LYS A 359 -24.19 -7.29 -25.32
C LYS A 359 -23.10 -6.25 -25.33
N THR A 360 -23.47 -4.98 -25.48
CA THR A 360 -22.57 -3.85 -25.28
C THR A 360 -22.38 -3.62 -23.78
N ILE A 361 -21.14 -3.43 -23.36
CA ILE A 361 -20.78 -3.04 -21.99
C ILE A 361 -20.68 -1.51 -21.96
N ASN A 362 -21.46 -0.88 -21.12
CA ASN A 362 -21.51 0.58 -20.97
C ASN A 362 -20.76 1.03 -19.73
#